data_8658de1f4289fbc24dfc38d06d948318
#
_entry.id   8658de1f4289fbc24dfc38d06d948318
#
_cell.length_a   1.000
_cell.length_b   1.000
_cell.length_c   1.000
_cell.angle_alpha   90.00
_cell.angle_beta   90.00
_cell.angle_gamma   90.00
#
_symmetry.space_group_name_H-M   'P 1'
#
loop_
_entity.id
_entity.type
_entity.pdbx_description
1 polymer ?
#
loop_
_entity_poly.entity_id
_entity_poly.type
_entity_poly.pdbx_seq_one_letter_code
_entity_poly.pdbx_strand_id
1 'polypeptide(L)'
;MTLRRKYEERFFRGLSFLFTVIIVFVLVQIIWTIAKKGIPSLSWQIISQEPKGGFYFGKEGGILNAIAGSFYLAVSATLLAFIISLPVALFMNIYLIRYQRLLIGIRFFLDVLWGVPSIVYGAFGFTLLMYLGYRNSLGAGVVTVAAMITPIMIRAMDEVLKTIPIGLQEASYALGSTKTETAYKIFFREALPGFATAILLAFGRGIGDAASVLFTAGYTDYIPHGFGEPTATLPLAIFFQLSSPIEEVQNRAYAAAVILTLIVLTLSISARLLKPKK
;
A
#
# COMPACT_ATOMS: atom_id res chain seq x y z
N MET A 1 39.15 -12.22 -21.82
CA MET A 1 38.09 -11.22 -21.93
C MET A 1 38.51 -10.22 -23.00
N THR A 2 37.81 -10.15 -24.16
CA THR A 2 38.22 -9.27 -25.27
C THR A 2 38.08 -7.79 -24.89
N LEU A 3 38.98 -6.92 -25.38
CA LEU A 3 38.97 -5.47 -25.13
C LEU A 3 37.59 -4.85 -25.38
N ARG A 4 36.88 -5.30 -26.41
CA ARG A 4 35.52 -4.89 -26.74
C ARG A 4 34.53 -5.13 -25.60
N ARG A 5 34.55 -6.29 -24.94
CA ARG A 5 33.68 -6.57 -23.79
C ARG A 5 33.96 -5.66 -22.58
N LYS A 6 35.22 -5.27 -22.36
CA LYS A 6 35.57 -4.31 -21.29
C LYS A 6 35.03 -2.90 -21.56
N TYR A 7 35.03 -2.47 -22.83
CA TYR A 7 34.43 -1.17 -23.21
C TYR A 7 32.91 -1.18 -23.10
N GLU A 8 32.25 -2.24 -23.56
CA GLU A 8 30.82 -2.45 -23.41
C GLU A 8 30.40 -2.45 -21.93
N GLU A 9 31.12 -3.20 -21.08
CA GLU A 9 30.86 -3.25 -19.63
C GLU A 9 31.01 -1.86 -18.97
N ARG A 10 32.07 -1.12 -19.30
CA ARG A 10 32.27 0.25 -18.76
C ARG A 10 31.18 1.19 -19.22
N PHE A 11 30.79 1.12 -20.49
CA PHE A 11 29.73 1.94 -21.06
C PHE A 11 28.39 1.66 -20.33
N PHE A 12 27.97 0.41 -20.23
CA PHE A 12 26.73 0.07 -19.53
C PHE A 12 26.78 0.39 -18.04
N ARG A 13 27.92 0.21 -17.38
CA ARG A 13 28.09 0.63 -15.98
C ARG A 13 27.96 2.15 -15.82
N GLY A 14 28.60 2.92 -16.70
CA GLY A 14 28.47 4.39 -16.72
C GLY A 14 27.04 4.84 -16.97
N LEU A 15 26.36 4.22 -17.94
CA LEU A 15 24.96 4.50 -18.25
C LEU A 15 24.03 4.17 -17.08
N SER A 16 24.21 3.01 -16.44
CA SER A 16 23.44 2.61 -15.25
C SER A 16 23.67 3.56 -14.09
N PHE A 17 24.92 3.99 -13.87
CA PHE A 17 25.23 4.97 -12.83
C PHE A 17 24.55 6.33 -13.12
N LEU A 18 24.61 6.80 -14.37
CA LEU A 18 23.96 8.05 -14.77
C LEU A 18 22.45 8.02 -14.52
N PHE A 19 21.76 6.95 -14.93
CA PHE A 19 20.33 6.81 -14.68
C PHE A 19 20.00 6.72 -13.20
N THR A 20 20.83 6.02 -12.42
CA THR A 20 20.66 5.98 -10.96
C THR A 20 20.74 7.37 -10.34
N VAL A 21 21.75 8.18 -10.75
CA VAL A 21 21.90 9.56 -10.27
C VAL A 21 20.71 10.43 -10.67
N ILE A 22 20.22 10.30 -11.92
CA ILE A 22 19.03 11.05 -12.38
C ILE A 22 17.80 10.70 -11.52
N ILE A 23 17.54 9.39 -11.26
CA ILE A 23 16.41 8.96 -10.45
C ILE A 23 16.52 9.52 -9.03
N VAL A 24 17.69 9.38 -8.40
CA VAL A 24 17.93 9.92 -7.04
C VAL A 24 17.74 11.43 -7.01
N PHE A 25 18.27 12.16 -8.01
CA PHE A 25 18.09 13.60 -8.11
C PHE A 25 16.61 14.01 -8.20
N VAL A 26 15.83 13.33 -9.05
CA VAL A 26 14.39 13.60 -9.18
C VAL A 26 13.65 13.31 -7.86
N LEU A 27 13.97 12.20 -7.19
CA LEU A 27 13.37 11.87 -5.88
C LEU A 27 13.70 12.94 -4.83
N VAL A 28 14.96 13.38 -4.77
CA VAL A 28 15.38 14.45 -3.85
C VAL A 28 14.64 15.75 -4.16
N GLN A 29 14.48 16.11 -5.44
CA GLN A 29 13.74 17.30 -5.85
C GLN A 29 12.26 17.25 -5.45
N ILE A 30 11.62 16.09 -5.61
CA ILE A 30 10.22 15.90 -5.17
C ILE A 30 10.12 16.11 -3.66
N ILE A 31 10.94 15.42 -2.87
CA ILE A 31 10.93 15.52 -1.41
C ILE A 31 11.26 16.94 -0.96
N TRP A 32 12.24 17.57 -1.59
CA TRP A 32 12.63 18.96 -1.32
C TRP A 32 11.47 19.93 -1.57
N THR A 33 10.76 19.78 -2.70
CA THR A 33 9.63 20.65 -3.05
C THR A 33 8.48 20.49 -2.05
N ILE A 34 8.16 19.24 -1.67
CA ILE A 34 7.15 18.94 -0.65
C ILE A 34 7.55 19.57 0.69
N ALA A 35 8.80 19.37 1.12
CA ALA A 35 9.29 19.91 2.39
C ALA A 35 9.32 21.43 2.39
N LYS A 36 9.86 22.07 1.33
CA LYS A 36 10.00 23.53 1.22
C LYS A 36 8.65 24.25 1.27
N LYS A 37 7.61 23.69 0.63
CA LYS A 37 6.27 24.31 0.60
C LYS A 37 5.38 23.85 1.73
N GLY A 38 5.51 22.60 2.16
CA GLY A 38 4.60 22.01 3.14
C GLY A 38 5.01 22.24 4.61
N ILE A 39 6.32 22.26 4.94
CA ILE A 39 6.75 22.48 6.33
C ILE A 39 6.32 23.85 6.88
N PRO A 40 6.47 24.97 6.15
CA PRO A 40 5.99 26.26 6.62
C PRO A 40 4.48 26.32 6.84
N SER A 41 3.73 25.47 6.12
CA SER A 41 2.27 25.39 6.21
C SER A 41 1.80 24.45 7.33
N LEU A 42 2.69 23.67 7.95
CA LEU A 42 2.36 22.81 9.08
C LEU A 42 2.12 23.63 10.33
N SER A 43 0.90 23.58 10.85
CA SER A 43 0.55 24.12 12.17
C SER A 43 -0.27 23.10 12.96
N TRP A 44 -0.33 23.24 14.27
CA TRP A 44 -1.18 22.38 15.10
C TRP A 44 -2.65 22.44 14.66
N GLN A 45 -3.13 23.62 14.22
CA GLN A 45 -4.49 23.80 13.75
C GLN A 45 -4.77 22.96 12.49
N ILE A 46 -3.84 22.91 11.53
CA ILE A 46 -3.99 22.13 10.31
C ILE A 46 -4.10 20.62 10.60
N ILE A 47 -3.36 20.13 11.60
CA ILE A 47 -3.35 18.69 11.94
C ILE A 47 -4.56 18.30 12.80
N SER A 48 -5.04 19.21 13.68
CA SER A 48 -6.01 18.90 14.71
C SER A 48 -7.46 19.33 14.42
N GLN A 49 -7.67 20.09 13.35
CA GLN A 49 -9.01 20.58 13.01
C GLN A 49 -9.53 19.97 11.70
N GLU A 50 -10.84 19.82 11.60
CA GLU A 50 -11.52 19.54 10.35
C GLU A 50 -11.56 20.79 9.48
N PRO A 51 -11.71 20.64 8.12
CA PRO A 51 -11.93 21.77 7.23
C PRO A 51 -13.18 22.58 7.65
N LYS A 52 -13.08 23.91 7.58
CA LYS A 52 -14.19 24.82 7.85
C LYS A 52 -14.49 25.67 6.60
N GLY A 53 -15.77 25.89 6.31
CA GLY A 53 -16.18 26.78 5.23
C GLY A 53 -16.19 26.19 3.83
N GLY A 54 -16.22 24.86 3.71
CA GLY A 54 -16.25 24.13 2.44
C GLY A 54 -14.87 23.88 1.85
N PHE A 55 -14.77 22.79 1.10
CA PHE A 55 -13.51 22.26 0.60
C PHE A 55 -12.74 23.20 -0.34
N TYR A 56 -13.46 23.96 -1.18
CA TYR A 56 -12.85 24.87 -2.16
C TYR A 56 -12.74 26.32 -1.69
N PHE A 57 -13.56 26.75 -0.75
CA PHE A 57 -13.67 28.16 -0.34
C PHE A 57 -13.17 28.40 1.10
N GLY A 58 -12.93 27.34 1.87
CA GLY A 58 -12.52 27.47 3.26
C GLY A 58 -11.08 27.94 3.39
N LYS A 59 -10.87 29.16 3.84
CA LYS A 59 -9.56 29.65 4.27
C LYS A 59 -9.19 29.12 5.65
N GLU A 60 -10.13 28.53 6.39
CA GLU A 60 -9.99 28.08 7.76
C GLU A 60 -10.11 26.57 7.92
N GLY A 61 -9.59 26.03 9.01
CA GLY A 61 -9.61 24.63 9.34
C GLY A 61 -8.37 23.86 8.90
N GLY A 62 -8.39 22.55 9.05
CA GLY A 62 -7.26 21.66 8.82
C GLY A 62 -7.58 20.51 7.88
N ILE A 63 -6.87 19.41 8.09
CA ILE A 63 -6.95 18.18 7.27
C ILE A 63 -7.15 16.93 8.14
N LEU A 64 -7.66 17.10 9.36
CA LEU A 64 -7.87 15.99 10.31
C LEU A 64 -8.79 14.92 9.73
N ASN A 65 -9.85 15.32 9.00
CA ASN A 65 -10.73 14.39 8.29
C ASN A 65 -9.98 13.49 7.31
N ALA A 66 -9.04 14.05 6.55
CA ALA A 66 -8.22 13.29 5.58
C ALA A 66 -7.19 12.39 6.26
N ILE A 67 -6.62 12.83 7.39
CA ILE A 67 -5.73 12.01 8.22
C ILE A 67 -6.50 10.81 8.77
N ALA A 68 -7.61 11.06 9.48
CA ALA A 68 -8.44 10.01 10.08
C ALA A 68 -8.98 9.05 9.02
N GLY A 69 -9.52 9.58 7.91
CA GLY A 69 -10.05 8.78 6.83
C GLY A 69 -8.98 7.90 6.14
N SER A 70 -7.74 8.41 5.97
CA SER A 70 -6.63 7.59 5.47
C SER A 70 -6.34 6.41 6.38
N PHE A 71 -6.30 6.62 7.71
CA PHE A 71 -6.07 5.54 8.66
C PHE A 71 -7.23 4.54 8.70
N TYR A 72 -8.48 5.02 8.76
CA TYR A 72 -9.65 4.14 8.77
C TYR A 72 -9.70 3.26 7.53
N LEU A 73 -9.49 3.87 6.36
CA LEU A 73 -9.48 3.16 5.10
C LEU A 73 -8.33 2.15 5.00
N ALA A 74 -7.09 2.60 5.26
CA ALA A 74 -5.91 1.76 5.09
C ALA A 74 -5.86 0.61 6.09
N VAL A 75 -6.20 0.84 7.38
CA VAL A 75 -6.27 -0.21 8.39
C VAL A 75 -7.33 -1.25 8.04
N SER A 76 -8.55 -0.80 7.72
CA SER A 76 -9.66 -1.70 7.40
C SER A 76 -9.40 -2.50 6.13
N ALA A 77 -8.86 -1.87 5.08
CA ALA A 77 -8.51 -2.54 3.83
C ALA A 77 -7.38 -3.56 4.03
N THR A 78 -6.36 -3.21 4.84
CA THR A 78 -5.26 -4.12 5.16
C THR A 78 -5.71 -5.32 5.98
N LEU A 79 -6.59 -5.12 6.96
CA LEU A 79 -7.18 -6.22 7.74
C LEU A 79 -7.99 -7.16 6.85
N LEU A 80 -8.83 -6.62 5.98
CA LEU A 80 -9.61 -7.41 5.03
C LEU A 80 -8.71 -8.19 4.07
N ALA A 81 -7.70 -7.53 3.51
CA ALA A 81 -6.72 -8.17 2.65
C ALA A 81 -5.93 -9.27 3.38
N PHE A 82 -5.55 -9.04 4.66
CA PHE A 82 -4.83 -10.03 5.47
C PHE A 82 -5.67 -11.28 5.73
N ILE A 83 -6.94 -11.12 6.09
CA ILE A 83 -7.87 -12.24 6.32
C ILE A 83 -7.98 -13.14 5.08
N ILE A 84 -7.94 -12.55 3.88
CA ILE A 84 -7.97 -13.29 2.61
C ILE A 84 -6.60 -13.87 2.27
N SER A 85 -5.54 -13.06 2.41
CA SER A 85 -4.20 -13.40 1.91
C SER A 85 -3.52 -14.50 2.70
N LEU A 86 -3.69 -14.51 4.02
CA LEU A 86 -3.03 -15.48 4.89
C LEU A 86 -3.41 -16.93 4.57
N PRO A 87 -4.71 -17.32 4.56
CA PRO A 87 -5.07 -18.69 4.23
C PRO A 87 -4.69 -19.06 2.79
N VAL A 88 -4.79 -18.14 1.83
CA VAL A 88 -4.39 -18.40 0.45
C VAL A 88 -2.89 -18.68 0.34
N ALA A 89 -2.03 -17.86 0.97
CA ALA A 89 -0.59 -18.04 0.94
C ALA A 89 -0.15 -19.36 1.61
N LEU A 90 -0.75 -19.70 2.76
CA LEU A 90 -0.51 -20.97 3.44
C LEU A 90 -0.98 -22.17 2.58
N PHE A 91 -2.15 -22.07 1.97
CA PHE A 91 -2.68 -23.11 1.10
C PHE A 91 -1.77 -23.35 -0.12
N MET A 92 -1.27 -22.28 -0.74
CA MET A 92 -0.35 -22.37 -1.88
C MET A 92 0.93 -23.13 -1.52
N ASN A 93 1.51 -22.90 -0.34
CA ASN A 93 2.80 -23.46 0.06
C ASN A 93 2.74 -24.82 0.75
N ILE A 94 1.56 -25.28 1.19
CA ILE A 94 1.41 -26.55 1.91
C ILE A 94 0.60 -27.57 1.11
N TYR A 95 -0.49 -27.11 0.51
CA TYR A 95 -1.40 -28.01 -0.22
C TYR A 95 -1.12 -28.04 -1.72
N LEU A 96 -0.90 -26.86 -2.35
CA LEU A 96 -0.72 -26.77 -3.80
C LEU A 96 0.70 -27.08 -4.26
N ILE A 97 1.68 -27.19 -3.36
CA ILE A 97 3.06 -27.50 -3.73
C ILE A 97 3.18 -28.81 -4.53
N ARG A 98 2.24 -29.74 -4.32
CA ARG A 98 2.16 -31.00 -5.07
C ARG A 98 1.69 -30.81 -6.52
N TYR A 99 0.94 -29.74 -6.79
CA TYR A 99 0.35 -29.43 -8.12
C TYR A 99 1.07 -28.24 -8.75
N GLN A 100 2.33 -28.45 -9.14
CA GLN A 100 3.23 -27.39 -9.63
C GLN A 100 2.65 -26.55 -10.77
N ARG A 101 1.97 -27.17 -11.74
CA ARG A 101 1.37 -26.44 -12.88
C ARG A 101 0.29 -25.45 -12.42
N LEU A 102 -0.57 -25.88 -11.49
CA LEU A 102 -1.63 -25.04 -10.93
C LEU A 102 -1.02 -23.91 -10.09
N LEU A 103 -0.02 -24.22 -9.26
CA LEU A 103 0.67 -23.26 -8.42
C LEU A 103 1.37 -22.16 -9.26
N ILE A 104 2.04 -22.54 -10.35
CA ILE A 104 2.64 -21.58 -11.28
C ILE A 104 1.57 -20.70 -11.92
N GLY A 105 0.44 -21.28 -12.34
CA GLY A 105 -0.68 -20.54 -12.91
C GLY A 105 -1.27 -19.51 -11.92
N ILE A 106 -1.47 -19.89 -10.65
CA ILE A 106 -1.97 -18.97 -9.62
C ILE A 106 -0.96 -17.84 -9.37
N ARG A 107 0.33 -18.15 -9.24
CA ARG A 107 1.37 -17.13 -9.08
C ARG A 107 1.39 -16.15 -10.24
N PHE A 108 1.33 -16.65 -11.46
CA PHE A 108 1.23 -15.83 -12.68
C PHE A 108 -0.01 -14.92 -12.65
N PHE A 109 -1.17 -15.46 -12.29
CA PHE A 109 -2.39 -14.68 -12.19
C PHE A 109 -2.30 -13.56 -11.13
N LEU A 110 -1.72 -13.85 -9.97
CA LEU A 110 -1.48 -12.85 -8.92
C LEU A 110 -0.50 -11.76 -9.40
N ASP A 111 0.54 -12.13 -10.15
CA ASP A 111 1.50 -11.19 -10.73
C ASP A 111 0.83 -10.28 -11.79
N VAL A 112 -0.08 -10.83 -12.59
CA VAL A 112 -0.90 -10.05 -13.54
C VAL A 112 -1.80 -9.06 -12.79
N LEU A 113 -2.49 -9.51 -11.74
CA LEU A 113 -3.33 -8.63 -10.91
C LEU A 113 -2.51 -7.52 -10.26
N TRP A 114 -1.30 -7.81 -9.78
CA TRP A 114 -0.40 -6.78 -9.24
C TRP A 114 -0.01 -5.73 -10.28
N GLY A 115 0.12 -6.12 -11.54
CA GLY A 115 0.44 -5.22 -12.66
C GLY A 115 -0.72 -4.34 -13.13
N VAL A 116 -1.95 -4.60 -12.69
CA VAL A 116 -3.13 -3.79 -13.06
C VAL A 116 -3.02 -2.39 -12.43
N PRO A 117 -3.16 -1.29 -13.21
CA PRO A 117 -3.17 0.07 -12.67
C PRO A 117 -4.27 0.26 -11.62
N SER A 118 -3.97 0.95 -10.51
CA SER A 118 -4.91 1.11 -9.40
C SER A 118 -6.22 1.82 -9.79
N ILE A 119 -6.18 2.71 -10.79
CA ILE A 119 -7.37 3.37 -11.29
C ILE A 119 -8.39 2.39 -11.91
N VAL A 120 -7.91 1.28 -12.46
CA VAL A 120 -8.78 0.22 -13.01
C VAL A 120 -9.54 -0.48 -11.88
N TYR A 121 -8.86 -0.75 -10.74
CA TYR A 121 -9.53 -1.24 -9.54
C TYR A 121 -10.59 -0.26 -9.04
N GLY A 122 -10.28 1.06 -9.07
CA GLY A 122 -11.21 2.12 -8.71
C GLY A 122 -12.45 2.16 -9.61
N ALA A 123 -12.25 2.17 -10.92
CA ALA A 123 -13.33 2.19 -11.90
C ALA A 123 -14.20 0.92 -11.84
N PHE A 124 -13.56 -0.26 -11.74
CA PHE A 124 -14.26 -1.54 -11.60
C PHE A 124 -15.04 -1.59 -10.28
N GLY A 125 -14.39 -1.23 -9.17
CA GLY A 125 -15.02 -1.20 -7.84
C GLY A 125 -16.21 -0.25 -7.80
N PHE A 126 -16.08 0.95 -8.37
CA PHE A 126 -17.17 1.92 -8.50
C PHE A 126 -18.35 1.33 -9.28
N THR A 127 -18.10 0.79 -10.48
CA THR A 127 -19.15 0.22 -11.33
C THR A 127 -19.87 -0.93 -10.63
N LEU A 128 -19.11 -1.85 -10.00
CA LEU A 128 -19.68 -2.99 -9.28
C LEU A 128 -20.52 -2.55 -8.08
N LEU A 129 -20.02 -1.63 -7.26
CA LEU A 129 -20.71 -1.17 -6.07
C LEU A 129 -21.96 -0.35 -6.41
N MET A 130 -21.91 0.47 -7.47
CA MET A 130 -23.08 1.18 -8.00
C MET A 130 -24.16 0.21 -8.49
N TYR A 131 -23.75 -0.85 -9.20
CA TYR A 131 -24.68 -1.89 -9.66
C TYR A 131 -25.36 -2.61 -8.48
N LEU A 132 -24.63 -2.79 -7.37
CA LEU A 132 -25.15 -3.38 -6.12
C LEU A 132 -25.96 -2.37 -5.27
N GLY A 133 -26.13 -1.12 -5.72
CA GLY A 133 -26.89 -0.09 -5.01
C GLY A 133 -26.12 0.64 -3.90
N TYR A 134 -24.82 0.42 -3.80
CA TYR A 134 -23.96 1.12 -2.83
C TYR A 134 -23.48 2.46 -3.39
N ARG A 135 -23.44 3.48 -2.52
CA ARG A 135 -22.88 4.80 -2.84
C ARG A 135 -21.40 4.86 -2.48
N ASN A 136 -20.73 5.90 -2.96
CA ASN A 136 -19.36 6.23 -2.55
C ASN A 136 -19.29 6.35 -1.03
N SER A 137 -18.41 5.60 -0.41
CA SER A 137 -18.33 5.50 1.04
C SER A 137 -16.97 4.94 1.48
N LEU A 138 -16.65 5.10 2.76
CA LEU A 138 -15.49 4.47 3.38
C LEU A 138 -15.46 2.96 3.09
N GLY A 139 -16.60 2.27 3.26
CA GLY A 139 -16.70 0.82 3.00
C GLY A 139 -16.43 0.45 1.55
N ALA A 140 -16.94 1.25 0.59
CA ALA A 140 -16.67 1.06 -0.83
C ALA A 140 -15.16 1.22 -1.14
N GLY A 141 -14.53 2.24 -0.57
CA GLY A 141 -13.08 2.44 -0.65
C GLY A 141 -12.29 1.28 -0.04
N VAL A 142 -12.70 0.81 1.14
CA VAL A 142 -12.06 -0.32 1.84
C VAL A 142 -12.07 -1.59 0.99
N VAL A 143 -13.22 -1.96 0.41
CA VAL A 143 -13.34 -3.16 -0.44
C VAL A 143 -12.45 -3.02 -1.68
N THR A 144 -12.45 -1.86 -2.31
CA THR A 144 -11.66 -1.60 -3.53
C THR A 144 -10.17 -1.64 -3.27
N VAL A 145 -9.69 -0.96 -2.21
CA VAL A 145 -8.28 -0.99 -1.82
C VAL A 145 -7.86 -2.37 -1.36
N ALA A 146 -8.70 -3.08 -0.61
CA ALA A 146 -8.43 -4.46 -0.20
C ALA A 146 -8.26 -5.37 -1.41
N ALA A 147 -9.14 -5.27 -2.43
CA ALA A 147 -9.00 -6.04 -3.66
C ALA A 147 -7.68 -5.75 -4.38
N MET A 148 -7.24 -4.48 -4.42
CA MET A 148 -5.98 -4.07 -5.04
C MET A 148 -4.75 -4.58 -4.29
N ILE A 149 -4.73 -4.52 -2.95
CA ILE A 149 -3.55 -4.89 -2.16
C ILE A 149 -3.48 -6.39 -1.85
N THR A 150 -4.58 -7.14 -1.98
CA THR A 150 -4.63 -8.60 -1.71
C THR A 150 -3.63 -9.40 -2.56
N PRO A 151 -3.53 -9.25 -3.89
CA PRO A 151 -2.54 -9.96 -4.70
C PRO A 151 -1.11 -9.66 -4.26
N ILE A 152 -0.82 -8.40 -3.92
CA ILE A 152 0.49 -7.94 -3.45
C ILE A 152 0.83 -8.63 -2.13
N MET A 153 -0.12 -8.66 -1.19
CA MET A 153 0.06 -9.27 0.13
C MET A 153 0.25 -10.78 0.02
N ILE A 154 -0.57 -11.48 -0.81
CA ILE A 154 -0.41 -12.92 -1.04
C ILE A 154 0.98 -13.22 -1.59
N ARG A 155 1.45 -12.47 -2.61
CA ARG A 155 2.77 -12.68 -3.21
C ARG A 155 3.91 -12.41 -2.23
N ALA A 156 3.81 -11.35 -1.43
CA ALA A 156 4.80 -11.06 -0.41
C ALA A 156 4.86 -12.17 0.66
N MET A 157 3.71 -12.69 1.10
CA MET A 157 3.63 -13.82 2.03
C MET A 157 4.14 -15.12 1.41
N ASP A 158 3.82 -15.39 0.13
CA ASP A 158 4.32 -16.55 -0.62
C ASP A 158 5.85 -16.57 -0.67
N GLU A 159 6.48 -15.42 -0.96
CA GLU A 159 7.95 -15.32 -0.95
C GLU A 159 8.56 -15.56 0.44
N VAL A 160 7.91 -15.10 1.50
CA VAL A 160 8.35 -15.38 2.88
C VAL A 160 8.24 -16.88 3.18
N LEU A 161 7.13 -17.51 2.85
CA LEU A 161 6.92 -18.94 3.10
C LEU A 161 7.91 -19.84 2.36
N LYS A 162 8.36 -19.46 1.18
CA LYS A 162 9.40 -20.18 0.42
C LYS A 162 10.77 -20.18 1.10
N THR A 163 11.03 -19.23 2.01
CA THR A 163 12.31 -19.17 2.72
C THR A 163 12.41 -20.14 3.90
N ILE A 164 11.28 -20.74 4.30
CA ILE A 164 11.22 -21.70 5.40
C ILE A 164 11.92 -23.01 4.99
N PRO A 165 12.88 -23.50 5.79
CA PRO A 165 13.58 -24.74 5.48
C PRO A 165 12.63 -25.95 5.39
N ILE A 166 12.76 -26.75 4.33
CA ILE A 166 11.92 -27.93 4.10
C ILE A 166 12.01 -28.95 5.23
N GLY A 167 13.18 -29.04 5.90
CA GLY A 167 13.40 -29.93 7.04
C GLY A 167 12.47 -29.66 8.23
N LEU A 168 11.97 -28.43 8.42
CA LEU A 168 10.96 -28.14 9.45
C LEU A 168 9.60 -28.77 9.10
N GLN A 169 9.25 -28.79 7.83
CA GLN A 169 8.05 -29.46 7.35
C GLN A 169 8.14 -30.98 7.51
N GLU A 170 9.27 -31.56 7.10
CA GLU A 170 9.55 -33.00 7.21
C GLU A 170 9.55 -33.46 8.66
N ALA A 171 10.22 -32.70 9.56
CA ALA A 171 10.21 -32.98 10.99
C ALA A 171 8.82 -32.93 11.61
N SER A 172 7.99 -31.95 11.20
CA SER A 172 6.59 -31.85 11.65
C SER A 172 5.79 -33.09 11.25
N TYR A 173 5.93 -33.55 10.01
CA TYR A 173 5.23 -34.75 9.54
C TYR A 173 5.74 -36.03 10.20
N ALA A 174 7.05 -36.12 10.46
CA ALA A 174 7.64 -37.26 11.19
C ALA A 174 7.11 -37.38 12.62
N LEU A 175 6.72 -36.24 13.24
CA LEU A 175 6.04 -36.21 14.55
C LEU A 175 4.52 -36.45 14.47
N GLY A 176 3.98 -36.81 13.29
CA GLY A 176 2.57 -37.13 13.10
C GLY A 176 1.64 -35.94 12.93
N SER A 177 2.17 -34.73 12.70
CA SER A 177 1.36 -33.54 12.49
C SER A 177 0.62 -33.60 11.15
N THR A 178 -0.61 -33.12 11.15
CA THR A 178 -1.40 -32.93 9.92
C THR A 178 -0.89 -31.73 9.13
N LYS A 179 -1.25 -31.63 7.84
CA LYS A 179 -0.91 -30.48 7.00
C LYS A 179 -1.41 -29.15 7.58
N THR A 180 -2.62 -29.16 8.14
CA THR A 180 -3.21 -27.97 8.78
C THR A 180 -2.43 -27.58 10.03
N GLU A 181 -2.05 -28.52 10.87
CA GLU A 181 -1.23 -28.22 12.05
C GLU A 181 0.15 -27.68 11.67
N THR A 182 0.80 -28.27 10.66
CA THR A 182 2.04 -27.77 10.11
C THR A 182 1.91 -26.35 9.60
N ALA A 183 0.76 -26.05 8.89
CA ALA A 183 0.49 -24.69 8.40
C ALA A 183 0.47 -23.64 9.51
N TYR A 184 -0.33 -23.87 10.56
CA TYR A 184 -0.58 -22.86 11.58
C TYR A 184 0.43 -22.92 12.75
N LYS A 185 0.95 -24.10 13.10
CA LYS A 185 1.88 -24.24 14.23
C LYS A 185 3.34 -23.99 13.84
N ILE A 186 3.71 -24.32 12.60
CA ILE A 186 5.11 -24.21 12.13
C ILE A 186 5.24 -23.05 11.16
N PHE A 187 4.61 -23.13 9.98
CA PHE A 187 4.80 -22.14 8.91
C PHE A 187 4.36 -20.74 9.32
N PHE A 188 3.18 -20.59 9.93
CA PHE A 188 2.70 -19.29 10.39
C PHE A 188 3.63 -18.66 11.43
N ARG A 189 4.09 -19.45 12.43
CA ARG A 189 4.98 -18.93 13.48
C ARG A 189 6.36 -18.53 12.95
N GLU A 190 6.94 -19.36 12.09
CA GLU A 190 8.24 -19.09 11.48
C GLU A 190 8.20 -17.88 10.54
N ALA A 191 7.07 -17.72 9.83
CA ALA A 191 6.86 -16.62 8.89
C ALA A 191 6.45 -15.29 9.52
N LEU A 192 6.11 -15.24 10.82
CA LEU A 192 5.58 -14.03 11.48
C LEU A 192 6.36 -12.74 11.21
N PRO A 193 7.72 -12.71 11.33
CA PRO A 193 8.47 -11.48 11.05
C PRO A 193 8.36 -11.04 9.58
N GLY A 194 8.33 -12.02 8.65
CA GLY A 194 8.14 -11.76 7.24
C GLY A 194 6.71 -11.31 6.90
N PHE A 195 5.70 -11.89 7.55
CA PHE A 195 4.31 -11.47 7.40
C PHE A 195 4.09 -10.04 7.89
N ALA A 196 4.70 -9.65 9.01
CA ALA A 196 4.67 -8.27 9.47
C ALA A 196 5.21 -7.30 8.39
N THR A 197 6.30 -7.67 7.71
CA THR A 197 6.85 -6.90 6.59
C THR A 197 5.87 -6.86 5.40
N ALA A 198 5.25 -7.98 5.03
CA ALA A 198 4.26 -8.05 3.96
C ALA A 198 3.03 -7.17 4.24
N ILE A 199 2.53 -7.17 5.48
CA ILE A 199 1.43 -6.33 5.95
C ILE A 199 1.80 -4.85 5.85
N LEU A 200 2.98 -4.45 6.34
CA LEU A 200 3.44 -3.05 6.29
C LEU A 200 3.62 -2.55 4.85
N LEU A 201 4.11 -3.41 3.94
CA LEU A 201 4.21 -3.07 2.52
C LEU A 201 2.83 -2.86 1.88
N ALA A 202 1.87 -3.76 2.15
CA ALA A 202 0.51 -3.64 1.65
C ALA A 202 -0.21 -2.42 2.24
N PHE A 203 -0.05 -2.16 3.54
CA PHE A 203 -0.58 -0.98 4.21
C PHE A 203 -0.02 0.32 3.61
N GLY A 204 1.31 0.39 3.42
CA GLY A 204 1.96 1.55 2.81
C GLY A 204 1.48 1.80 1.38
N ARG A 205 1.21 0.74 0.61
CA ARG A 205 0.60 0.84 -0.72
C ARG A 205 -0.84 1.35 -0.66
N GLY A 206 -1.64 0.83 0.29
CA GLY A 206 -3.04 1.20 0.46
C GLY A 206 -3.24 2.65 0.94
N ILE A 207 -2.45 3.10 1.94
CA ILE A 207 -2.59 4.46 2.49
C ILE A 207 -2.14 5.55 1.51
N GLY A 208 -1.23 5.22 0.59
CA GLY A 208 -0.70 6.16 -0.41
C GLY A 208 -1.46 6.17 -1.72
N ASP A 209 -2.48 5.33 -1.91
CA ASP A 209 -3.16 5.24 -3.20
C ASP A 209 -4.31 6.26 -3.31
N ALA A 210 -4.26 7.08 -4.35
CA ALA A 210 -5.33 8.03 -4.68
C ALA A 210 -6.28 7.46 -5.74
N ALA A 211 -5.74 6.72 -6.72
CA ALA A 211 -6.47 6.40 -7.93
C ALA A 211 -7.58 5.35 -7.71
N SER A 212 -7.36 4.35 -6.85
CA SER A 212 -8.39 3.35 -6.56
C SER A 212 -9.55 3.91 -5.72
N VAL A 213 -9.28 4.92 -4.88
CA VAL A 213 -10.28 5.53 -4.00
C VAL A 213 -10.99 6.74 -4.60
N LEU A 214 -10.46 7.26 -5.72
CA LEU A 214 -10.99 8.47 -6.37
C LEU A 214 -12.50 8.38 -6.68
N PHE A 215 -12.94 7.20 -7.10
CA PHE A 215 -14.33 6.96 -7.46
C PHE A 215 -15.15 6.27 -6.37
N THR A 216 -14.49 5.65 -5.38
CA THR A 216 -15.17 4.74 -4.44
C THR A 216 -15.31 5.29 -3.03
N ALA A 217 -14.31 5.98 -2.50
CA ALA A 217 -14.36 6.49 -1.12
C ALA A 217 -15.22 7.74 -0.94
N GLY A 218 -15.40 8.52 -2.01
CA GLY A 218 -16.02 9.83 -1.94
C GLY A 218 -15.07 10.89 -1.39
N TYR A 219 -15.62 12.03 -1.01
CA TYR A 219 -14.90 13.12 -0.36
C TYR A 219 -15.82 13.89 0.59
N THR A 220 -15.35 14.24 1.78
CA THR A 220 -16.13 14.96 2.79
C THR A 220 -15.23 15.83 3.67
N ASP A 221 -15.79 16.88 4.26
CA ASP A 221 -15.07 17.80 5.16
C ASP A 221 -15.10 17.35 6.62
N TYR A 222 -15.84 16.28 6.95
CA TYR A 222 -15.93 15.72 8.30
C TYR A 222 -15.31 14.31 8.39
N ILE A 223 -15.03 13.87 9.59
CA ILE A 223 -14.58 12.51 9.87
C ILE A 223 -15.76 11.55 9.75
N PRO A 224 -15.67 10.46 8.96
CA PRO A 224 -16.76 9.51 8.82
C PRO A 224 -17.04 8.80 10.16
N HIS A 225 -18.32 8.71 10.53
CA HIS A 225 -18.78 7.98 11.71
C HIS A 225 -19.10 6.51 11.43
N GLY A 226 -19.13 6.10 10.15
CA GLY A 226 -19.41 4.73 9.74
C GLY A 226 -18.95 4.39 8.33
N PHE A 227 -18.95 3.09 8.03
CA PHE A 227 -18.52 2.59 6.72
C PHE A 227 -19.43 3.02 5.54
N GLY A 228 -20.66 3.44 5.82
CA GLY A 228 -21.62 3.90 4.80
C GLY A 228 -21.43 5.36 4.39
N GLU A 229 -20.57 6.12 5.08
CA GLU A 229 -20.36 7.54 4.82
C GLU A 229 -19.15 7.75 3.90
N PRO A 230 -19.17 8.83 3.07
CA PRO A 230 -18.00 9.19 2.28
C PRO A 230 -16.84 9.60 3.18
N THR A 231 -15.61 9.41 2.70
CA THR A 231 -14.40 9.75 3.45
C THR A 231 -13.37 10.46 2.59
N ALA A 232 -12.78 11.52 3.14
CA ALA A 232 -11.57 12.09 2.58
C ALA A 232 -10.35 11.23 2.96
N THR A 233 -9.34 11.20 2.09
CA THR A 233 -8.02 10.63 2.39
C THR A 233 -6.92 11.61 2.06
N LEU A 234 -5.74 11.47 2.66
CA LEU A 234 -4.59 12.34 2.38
C LEU A 234 -4.25 12.39 0.88
N PRO A 235 -4.18 11.25 0.15
CA PRO A 235 -3.96 11.28 -1.29
C PRO A 235 -5.04 12.02 -2.07
N LEU A 236 -6.32 11.87 -1.70
CA LEU A 236 -7.41 12.60 -2.33
C LEU A 236 -7.38 14.10 -1.98
N ALA A 237 -7.06 14.45 -0.73
CA ALA A 237 -6.89 15.83 -0.32
C ALA A 237 -5.78 16.52 -1.13
N ILE A 238 -4.63 15.85 -1.31
CA ILE A 238 -3.54 16.36 -2.16
C ILE A 238 -4.03 16.52 -3.59
N PHE A 239 -4.68 15.51 -4.16
CA PHE A 239 -5.13 15.52 -5.55
C PHE A 239 -6.09 16.68 -5.85
N PHE A 240 -7.11 16.87 -5.01
CA PHE A 240 -8.13 17.92 -5.22
C PHE A 240 -7.63 19.31 -4.86
N GLN A 241 -6.92 19.47 -3.74
CA GLN A 241 -6.50 20.78 -3.24
C GLN A 241 -5.32 21.36 -4.00
N LEU A 242 -4.41 20.52 -4.53
CA LEU A 242 -3.26 21.01 -5.28
C LEU A 242 -3.66 21.70 -6.59
N SER A 243 -4.80 21.29 -7.16
CA SER A 243 -5.37 21.87 -8.40
C SER A 243 -6.15 23.17 -8.15
N SER A 244 -6.32 23.60 -6.91
CA SER A 244 -7.04 24.84 -6.57
C SER A 244 -6.23 26.05 -6.99
N PRO A 245 -6.89 27.15 -7.49
CA PRO A 245 -6.22 28.42 -7.76
C PRO A 245 -5.92 29.21 -6.46
N ILE A 246 -6.41 28.77 -5.30
CA ILE A 246 -6.30 29.46 -4.02
C ILE A 246 -5.03 28.99 -3.30
N GLU A 247 -4.12 29.87 -2.99
CA GLU A 247 -2.82 29.54 -2.39
C GLU A 247 -2.94 28.87 -1.02
N GLU A 248 -3.87 29.31 -0.17
CA GLU A 248 -4.11 28.72 1.13
C GLU A 248 -4.57 27.24 1.03
N VAL A 249 -5.36 26.91 0.00
CA VAL A 249 -5.79 25.54 -0.28
C VAL A 249 -4.63 24.68 -0.78
N GLN A 250 -3.79 25.22 -1.68
CA GLN A 250 -2.56 24.54 -2.11
C GLN A 250 -1.60 24.28 -0.95
N ASN A 251 -1.46 25.24 -0.05
CA ASN A 251 -0.60 25.10 1.13
C ASN A 251 -1.05 23.95 2.03
N ARG A 252 -2.35 23.71 2.18
CA ARG A 252 -2.89 22.52 2.87
C ARG A 252 -2.57 21.23 2.12
N ALA A 253 -2.63 21.22 0.80
CA ALA A 253 -2.22 20.06 0.02
C ALA A 253 -0.74 19.72 0.24
N TYR A 254 0.14 20.71 0.31
CA TYR A 254 1.55 20.50 0.64
C TYR A 254 1.74 20.02 2.08
N ALA A 255 0.98 20.53 3.05
CA ALA A 255 0.99 20.03 4.42
C ALA A 255 0.53 18.57 4.48
N ALA A 256 -0.55 18.21 3.77
CA ALA A 256 -1.02 16.83 3.64
C ALA A 256 0.05 15.92 3.00
N ALA A 257 0.77 16.40 2.00
CA ALA A 257 1.85 15.67 1.33
C ALA A 257 3.04 15.42 2.29
N VAL A 258 3.40 16.39 3.14
CA VAL A 258 4.43 16.18 4.18
C VAL A 258 4.00 15.10 5.16
N ILE A 259 2.75 15.16 5.67
CA ILE A 259 2.23 14.18 6.63
C ILE A 259 2.21 12.78 6.00
N LEU A 260 1.68 12.64 4.77
CA LEU A 260 1.67 11.37 4.05
C LEU A 260 3.09 10.83 3.84
N THR A 261 4.03 11.69 3.44
CA THR A 261 5.44 11.32 3.26
C THR A 261 6.05 10.81 4.56
N LEU A 262 5.80 11.48 5.70
CA LEU A 262 6.29 11.03 7.01
C LEU A 262 5.69 9.70 7.43
N ILE A 263 4.39 9.48 7.21
CA ILE A 263 3.73 8.19 7.49
C ILE A 263 4.38 7.08 6.66
N VAL A 264 4.52 7.27 5.33
CA VAL A 264 5.09 6.25 4.43
C VAL A 264 6.57 5.99 4.75
N LEU A 265 7.36 7.02 5.07
CA LEU A 265 8.75 6.86 5.50
C LEU A 265 8.85 6.06 6.80
N THR A 266 8.03 6.39 7.81
CA THR A 266 8.00 5.67 9.08
C THR A 266 7.66 4.20 8.89
N LEU A 267 6.64 3.91 8.06
CA LEU A 267 6.26 2.54 7.71
C LEU A 267 7.39 1.80 6.99
N SER A 268 8.04 2.45 6.03
CA SER A 268 9.14 1.85 5.26
C SER A 268 10.36 1.54 6.13
N ILE A 269 10.70 2.42 7.07
CA ILE A 269 11.77 2.21 8.05
C ILE A 269 11.39 1.06 8.98
N SER A 270 10.17 1.05 9.52
CA SER A 270 9.67 0.00 10.40
C SER A 270 9.70 -1.38 9.71
N ALA A 271 9.25 -1.46 8.46
CA ALA A 271 9.31 -2.68 7.67
C ALA A 271 10.75 -3.19 7.47
N ARG A 272 11.70 -2.27 7.31
CA ARG A 272 13.13 -2.61 7.15
C ARG A 272 13.76 -3.12 8.45
N LEU A 273 13.38 -2.53 9.60
CA LEU A 273 13.89 -2.93 10.92
C LEU A 273 13.36 -4.29 11.37
N LEU A 274 12.15 -4.67 10.93
CA LEU A 274 11.53 -5.96 11.23
C LEU A 274 12.11 -7.12 10.39
N LYS A 275 12.91 -6.83 9.35
CA LYS A 275 13.57 -7.90 8.58
C LYS A 275 14.53 -8.67 9.49
N PRO A 276 14.39 -10.00 9.62
CA PRO A 276 15.33 -10.79 10.39
C PRO A 276 16.74 -10.60 9.81
N LYS A 277 17.69 -10.27 10.69
CA LYS A 277 19.13 -10.30 10.31
C LYS A 277 19.46 -11.76 9.98
N LYS A 278 19.82 -12.00 8.72
CA LYS A 278 20.41 -13.29 8.31
C LYS A 278 21.76 -13.49 8.98
#